data_170bf0f992a2c8fa3d8ee441f4cd1da0
#
_entry.id   170bf0f992a2c8fa3d8ee441f4cd1da0
#
_cell.length_a   1.000
_cell.length_b   1.000
_cell.length_c   1.000
_cell.angle_alpha   90.00
_cell.angle_beta   90.00
_cell.angle_gamma   90.00
#
_symmetry.space_group_name_H-M   'P 1'
#
loop_
_entity.id
_entity.type
_entity.pdbx_description
1 polymer ?
#
loop_
_entity_poly.entity_id
_entity_poly.type
_entity_poly.pdbx_seq_one_letter_code
_entity_poly.pdbx_strand_id
1 'polypeptide(L)'
;MNSPDQLTRTERLDRLPVTPKHKRLLVGSGIGWALDAMDIGLVSFILAALAAQWNLDNTTTGWIASIGFVGMAVGASLGGLLADKIGRRQVFAATLLLYGLATGASALAWSVASLMVFRFLVGLGLGAELPVASTLVSEFSPRRVRGRMVVLLEAFWAAGWIMAAAIGTFVVAQSDNGWRWGFALGAAPALYAIYVRMGLPESVRFLESVGRHDEAERIVRDFESEADPADYDTAAPPQEQHVNGGIWGPDLRGRTAAFWVIWFCVSLSYYGAFIWIPSLLVEQGFSLVRSFTFTLIITLAQLPGYAAAAWLI
;
A
#
# COMPACT_ATOMS: atom_id res chain seq x y z
N MET A 1 -7.60 39.24 -2.62
CA MET A 1 -7.02 38.28 -1.63
C MET A 1 -8.12 38.01 -0.64
N ASN A 2 -8.67 36.79 -0.63
CA ASN A 2 -9.65 36.41 0.38
C ASN A 2 -8.98 36.34 1.74
N SER A 3 -9.63 36.91 2.76
CA SER A 3 -9.15 36.83 4.13
C SER A 3 -8.95 35.36 4.54
N PRO A 4 -8.00 35.03 5.44
CA PRO A 4 -7.79 33.66 5.93
C PRO A 4 -9.08 32.98 6.42
N ASP A 5 -10.05 33.75 6.90
CA ASP A 5 -11.36 33.28 7.38
C ASP A 5 -12.34 32.82 6.28
N GLN A 6 -11.97 32.98 5.00
CA GLN A 6 -12.81 32.56 3.85
C GLN A 6 -12.31 31.27 3.17
N LEU A 7 -11.15 30.73 3.60
CA LEU A 7 -10.62 29.52 3.00
C LEU A 7 -11.19 28.26 3.66
N THR A 8 -11.51 27.27 2.84
CA THR A 8 -11.87 25.94 3.35
C THR A 8 -10.65 25.29 4.04
N ARG A 9 -10.90 24.35 4.94
CA ARG A 9 -9.83 23.60 5.63
C ARG A 9 -8.89 22.88 4.66
N THR A 10 -9.44 22.32 3.58
CA THR A 10 -8.64 21.72 2.51
C THR A 10 -7.75 22.74 1.82
N GLU A 11 -8.26 23.93 1.48
CA GLU A 11 -7.47 24.99 0.88
C GLU A 11 -6.36 25.50 1.81
N ARG A 12 -6.61 25.52 3.12
CA ARG A 12 -5.60 25.86 4.11
C ARG A 12 -4.45 24.85 4.13
N LEU A 13 -4.76 23.54 4.13
CA LEU A 13 -3.74 22.49 4.02
C LEU A 13 -2.97 22.56 2.69
N ASP A 14 -3.67 22.82 1.59
CA ASP A 14 -3.09 22.91 0.24
C ASP A 14 -2.00 23.99 0.11
N ARG A 15 -2.08 25.04 0.92
CA ARG A 15 -1.18 26.21 0.91
C ARG A 15 0.02 26.08 1.83
N LEU A 16 0.06 25.05 2.68
CA LEU A 16 1.15 24.86 3.63
C LEU A 16 2.46 24.51 2.91
N PRO A 17 3.61 24.88 3.46
CA PRO A 17 4.88 24.27 3.11
C PRO A 17 4.95 22.84 3.66
N VAL A 18 5.94 22.05 3.21
CA VAL A 18 6.17 20.71 3.78
C VAL A 18 6.74 20.84 5.19
N THR A 19 5.94 20.50 6.20
CA THR A 19 6.30 20.52 7.61
C THR A 19 6.80 19.15 8.11
N PRO A 20 7.41 19.06 9.29
CA PRO A 20 7.74 17.79 9.95
C PRO A 20 6.56 16.84 10.08
N LYS A 21 5.32 17.35 10.28
CA LYS A 21 4.10 16.52 10.34
C LYS A 21 3.78 15.85 9.02
N HIS A 22 3.96 16.54 7.90
CA HIS A 22 3.82 15.94 6.56
C HIS A 22 4.83 14.79 6.37
N LYS A 23 6.08 14.98 6.80
CA LYS A 23 7.11 13.94 6.74
C LYS A 23 6.76 12.76 7.65
N ARG A 24 6.26 13.01 8.85
CA ARG A 24 5.82 11.95 9.79
C ARG A 24 4.63 11.17 9.23
N LEU A 25 3.66 11.84 8.63
CA LEU A 25 2.54 11.20 7.95
C LEU A 25 3.01 10.33 6.78
N LEU A 26 3.90 10.87 5.93
CA LEU A 26 4.46 10.14 4.79
C LEU A 26 5.22 8.88 5.25
N VAL A 27 6.11 9.01 6.23
CA VAL A 27 6.88 7.87 6.75
C VAL A 27 5.95 6.87 7.45
N GLY A 28 5.00 7.35 8.25
CA GLY A 28 4.04 6.48 8.93
C GLY A 28 3.15 5.70 7.96
N SER A 29 2.64 6.35 6.91
CA SER A 29 1.88 5.65 5.86
C SER A 29 2.80 4.78 4.99
N GLY A 30 4.03 5.24 4.72
CA GLY A 30 5.02 4.52 3.92
C GLY A 30 5.49 3.20 4.57
N ILE A 31 5.61 3.16 5.89
CA ILE A 31 5.92 1.90 6.60
C ILE A 31 4.79 0.89 6.40
N GLY A 32 3.51 1.30 6.52
CA GLY A 32 2.38 0.44 6.17
C GLY A 32 2.49 -0.08 4.74
N TRP A 33 2.71 0.82 3.78
CA TRP A 33 2.91 0.49 2.36
C TRP A 33 4.05 -0.50 2.11
N ALA A 34 5.17 -0.37 2.85
CA ALA A 34 6.27 -1.32 2.80
C ALA A 34 5.88 -2.69 3.38
N LEU A 35 5.10 -2.72 4.45
CA LEU A 35 4.61 -3.96 5.04
C LEU A 35 3.64 -4.69 4.12
N ASP A 36 2.80 -3.98 3.36
CA ASP A 36 1.94 -4.55 2.30
C ASP A 36 2.77 -5.20 1.20
N ALA A 37 3.75 -4.46 0.68
CA ALA A 37 4.66 -4.96 -0.35
C ALA A 37 5.48 -6.15 0.14
N MET A 38 5.88 -6.15 1.41
CA MET A 38 6.55 -7.27 2.05
C MET A 38 5.67 -8.52 2.07
N ASP A 39 4.40 -8.40 2.48
CA ASP A 39 3.49 -9.56 2.54
C ASP A 39 3.24 -10.14 1.15
N ILE A 40 2.97 -9.30 0.16
CA ILE A 40 2.81 -9.74 -1.25
C ILE A 40 4.09 -10.42 -1.76
N GLY A 41 5.24 -9.82 -1.49
CA GLY A 41 6.53 -10.39 -1.89
C GLY A 41 6.86 -11.72 -1.20
N LEU A 42 6.55 -11.87 0.10
CA LEU A 42 6.76 -13.09 0.85
C LEU A 42 6.07 -14.30 0.23
N VAL A 43 4.88 -14.11 -0.35
CA VAL A 43 4.14 -15.19 -1.00
C VAL A 43 4.99 -15.87 -2.08
N SER A 44 5.73 -15.11 -2.88
CA SER A 44 6.54 -15.67 -3.97
C SER A 44 7.65 -16.60 -3.47
N PHE A 45 8.31 -16.26 -2.37
CA PHE A 45 9.35 -17.10 -1.74
C PHE A 45 8.74 -18.31 -1.03
N ILE A 46 7.64 -18.10 -0.32
CA ILE A 46 6.95 -19.17 0.42
C ILE A 46 6.33 -20.18 -0.54
N LEU A 47 5.73 -19.75 -1.65
CA LEU A 47 5.16 -20.66 -2.66
C LEU A 47 6.24 -21.57 -3.26
N ALA A 48 7.42 -21.04 -3.57
CA ALA A 48 8.54 -21.84 -4.07
C ALA A 48 8.96 -22.92 -3.06
N ALA A 49 9.04 -22.57 -1.76
CA ALA A 49 9.37 -23.52 -0.71
C ALA A 49 8.26 -24.57 -0.48
N LEU A 50 6.97 -24.14 -0.46
CA LEU A 50 5.84 -25.04 -0.29
C LEU A 50 5.63 -25.98 -1.46
N ALA A 51 5.83 -25.52 -2.70
CA ALA A 51 5.72 -26.35 -3.89
C ALA A 51 6.70 -27.55 -3.81
N ALA A 52 7.93 -27.30 -3.34
CA ALA A 52 8.92 -28.35 -3.13
C ALA A 52 8.54 -29.26 -1.97
N GLN A 53 8.10 -28.74 -0.83
CA GLN A 53 7.82 -29.51 0.39
C GLN A 53 6.52 -30.32 0.33
N TRP A 54 5.46 -29.72 -0.23
CA TRP A 54 4.13 -30.35 -0.30
C TRP A 54 3.90 -31.06 -1.64
N ASN A 55 4.91 -31.11 -2.53
CA ASN A 55 4.82 -31.65 -3.90
C ASN A 55 3.61 -31.09 -4.65
N LEU A 56 3.45 -29.76 -4.61
CA LEU A 56 2.34 -29.10 -5.28
C LEU A 56 2.58 -29.05 -6.78
N ASP A 57 1.52 -29.30 -7.54
CA ASP A 57 1.54 -29.06 -8.98
C ASP A 57 1.41 -27.56 -9.29
N ASN A 58 1.76 -27.16 -10.50
CA ASN A 58 1.74 -25.77 -10.94
C ASN A 58 0.33 -25.17 -10.89
N THR A 59 -0.71 -25.98 -11.08
CA THR A 59 -2.11 -25.55 -11.02
C THR A 59 -2.48 -25.15 -9.57
N THR A 60 -2.18 -26.00 -8.61
CA THR A 60 -2.46 -25.75 -7.19
C THR A 60 -1.65 -24.54 -6.68
N THR A 61 -0.37 -24.46 -7.05
CA THR A 61 0.49 -23.30 -6.72
C THR A 61 -0.08 -22.01 -7.30
N GLY A 62 -0.58 -22.07 -8.55
CA GLY A 62 -1.26 -20.96 -9.22
C GLY A 62 -2.52 -20.52 -8.49
N TRP A 63 -3.34 -21.45 -7.99
CA TRP A 63 -4.53 -21.13 -7.22
C TRP A 63 -4.20 -20.46 -5.88
N ILE A 64 -3.18 -20.95 -5.17
CA ILE A 64 -2.75 -20.33 -3.89
C ILE A 64 -2.28 -18.88 -4.12
N ALA A 65 -1.55 -18.61 -5.21
CA ALA A 65 -1.16 -17.26 -5.58
C ALA A 65 -2.37 -16.39 -5.95
N SER A 66 -3.26 -16.93 -6.80
CA SER A 66 -4.36 -16.16 -7.39
C SER A 66 -5.46 -15.81 -6.41
N ILE A 67 -5.74 -16.67 -5.41
CA ILE A 67 -6.83 -16.44 -4.45
C ILE A 67 -6.60 -15.16 -3.61
N GLY A 68 -5.34 -14.82 -3.36
CA GLY A 68 -5.00 -13.56 -2.71
C GLY A 68 -5.40 -12.35 -3.55
N PHE A 69 -5.18 -12.39 -4.87
CA PHE A 69 -5.62 -11.32 -5.78
C PHE A 69 -7.15 -11.22 -5.89
N VAL A 70 -7.86 -12.34 -5.81
CA VAL A 70 -9.33 -12.31 -5.72
C VAL A 70 -9.74 -11.59 -4.44
N GLY A 71 -9.10 -11.89 -3.31
CA GLY A 71 -9.30 -11.17 -2.06
C GLY A 71 -9.01 -9.67 -2.19
N MET A 72 -7.90 -9.30 -2.85
CA MET A 72 -7.53 -7.90 -3.11
C MET A 72 -8.58 -7.16 -3.95
N ALA A 73 -9.13 -7.78 -4.98
CA ALA A 73 -10.16 -7.17 -5.82
C ALA A 73 -11.44 -6.88 -5.01
N VAL A 74 -11.85 -7.81 -4.14
CA VAL A 74 -12.98 -7.61 -3.22
C VAL A 74 -12.65 -6.53 -2.20
N GLY A 75 -11.46 -6.59 -1.59
CA GLY A 75 -10.99 -5.63 -0.60
C GLY A 75 -10.92 -4.21 -1.13
N ALA A 76 -10.34 -4.01 -2.33
CA ALA A 76 -10.25 -2.70 -2.98
C ALA A 76 -11.65 -2.08 -3.22
N SER A 77 -12.62 -2.92 -3.61
CA SER A 77 -13.99 -2.47 -3.84
C SER A 77 -14.69 -2.05 -2.54
N LEU A 78 -14.43 -2.76 -1.45
CA LEU A 78 -15.06 -2.50 -0.15
C LEU A 78 -14.33 -1.43 0.65
N GLY A 79 -13.01 -1.35 0.53
CA GLY A 79 -12.15 -0.49 1.35
C GLY A 79 -12.48 0.99 1.20
N GLY A 80 -12.68 1.47 -0.03
CA GLY A 80 -13.08 2.84 -0.30
C GLY A 80 -14.44 3.17 0.33
N LEU A 81 -15.45 2.31 0.13
CA LEU A 81 -16.79 2.49 0.71
C LEU A 81 -16.77 2.49 2.24
N LEU A 82 -15.92 1.64 2.82
CA LEU A 82 -15.74 1.58 4.27
C LEU A 82 -15.04 2.83 4.79
N ALA A 83 -14.00 3.30 4.09
CA ALA A 83 -13.25 4.49 4.47
C ALA A 83 -14.11 5.77 4.46
N ASP A 84 -15.07 5.84 3.55
CA ASP A 84 -16.04 6.95 3.52
C ASP A 84 -17.05 6.89 4.67
N LYS A 85 -17.32 5.72 5.25
CA LYS A 85 -18.28 5.55 6.36
C LYS A 85 -17.64 5.65 7.74
N ILE A 86 -16.48 5.06 7.95
CA ILE A 86 -15.86 4.94 9.28
C ILE A 86 -14.52 5.69 9.43
N GLY A 87 -14.00 6.27 8.34
CA GLY A 87 -12.77 7.07 8.34
C GLY A 87 -11.56 6.34 7.75
N ARG A 88 -10.67 7.13 7.15
CA ARG A 88 -9.48 6.61 6.46
C ARG A 88 -8.52 5.94 7.43
N ARG A 89 -8.18 6.60 8.53
CA ARG A 89 -7.28 6.06 9.55
C ARG A 89 -7.81 4.76 10.17
N GLN A 90 -9.13 4.68 10.41
CA GLN A 90 -9.72 3.50 11.03
C GLN A 90 -9.68 2.30 10.09
N VAL A 91 -10.00 2.50 8.81
CA VAL A 91 -9.91 1.44 7.81
C VAL A 91 -8.46 1.02 7.62
N PHE A 92 -7.52 1.95 7.52
CA PHE A 92 -6.09 1.66 7.43
C PHE A 92 -5.59 0.77 8.60
N ALA A 93 -5.94 1.11 9.84
CA ALA A 93 -5.57 0.29 10.99
C ALA A 93 -6.27 -1.10 10.98
N ALA A 94 -7.54 -1.15 10.57
CA ALA A 94 -8.29 -2.40 10.53
C ALA A 94 -7.77 -3.36 9.45
N THR A 95 -7.36 -2.84 8.30
CA THR A 95 -6.79 -3.65 7.21
C THR A 95 -5.43 -4.22 7.58
N LEU A 96 -4.53 -3.41 8.15
CA LEU A 96 -3.25 -3.87 8.71
C LEU A 96 -3.45 -5.01 9.74
N LEU A 97 -4.43 -4.85 10.63
CA LEU A 97 -4.74 -5.86 11.63
C LEU A 97 -5.27 -7.14 10.97
N LEU A 98 -6.20 -7.01 10.03
CA LEU A 98 -6.82 -8.14 9.34
C LEU A 98 -5.78 -8.96 8.59
N TYR A 99 -5.03 -8.34 7.67
CA TYR A 99 -4.11 -9.11 6.86
C TYR A 99 -2.88 -9.57 7.65
N GLY A 100 -2.39 -8.76 8.60
CA GLY A 100 -1.29 -9.17 9.45
C GLY A 100 -1.63 -10.39 10.31
N LEU A 101 -2.83 -10.45 10.92
CA LEU A 101 -3.30 -11.62 11.63
C LEU A 101 -3.53 -12.81 10.70
N ALA A 102 -4.10 -12.60 9.52
CA ALA A 102 -4.33 -13.66 8.54
C ALA A 102 -3.01 -14.23 7.99
N THR A 103 -1.99 -13.37 7.77
CA THR A 103 -0.63 -13.81 7.41
C THR A 103 0.01 -14.62 8.54
N GLY A 104 -0.09 -14.14 9.78
CA GLY A 104 0.37 -14.91 10.94
C GLY A 104 -0.34 -16.26 11.07
N ALA A 105 -1.67 -16.31 10.87
CA ALA A 105 -2.45 -17.54 10.88
C ALA A 105 -2.03 -18.49 9.75
N SER A 106 -1.56 -17.97 8.61
CA SER A 106 -1.02 -18.78 7.50
C SER A 106 0.19 -19.63 7.94
N ALA A 107 0.95 -19.20 8.95
CA ALA A 107 2.04 -19.99 9.54
C ALA A 107 1.53 -21.31 10.16
N LEU A 108 0.27 -21.36 10.58
CA LEU A 108 -0.38 -22.52 11.18
C LEU A 108 -1.15 -23.36 10.16
N ALA A 109 -1.08 -23.05 8.86
CA ALA A 109 -1.77 -23.79 7.82
C ALA A 109 -1.37 -25.27 7.83
N TRP A 110 -2.38 -26.15 7.75
CA TRP A 110 -2.21 -27.60 7.78
C TRP A 110 -2.63 -28.27 6.46
N SER A 111 -3.19 -27.50 5.53
CA SER A 111 -3.61 -27.97 4.20
C SER A 111 -3.62 -26.83 3.21
N VAL A 112 -3.65 -27.17 1.91
CA VAL A 112 -3.82 -26.20 0.82
C VAL A 112 -5.08 -25.36 1.01
N ALA A 113 -6.20 -26.00 1.38
CA ALA A 113 -7.47 -25.33 1.58
C ALA A 113 -7.40 -24.28 2.71
N SER A 114 -6.80 -24.62 3.86
CA SER A 114 -6.63 -23.67 4.96
C SER A 114 -5.74 -22.50 4.56
N LEU A 115 -4.67 -22.76 3.82
CA LEU A 115 -3.78 -21.72 3.31
C LEU A 115 -4.50 -20.79 2.33
N MET A 116 -5.33 -21.34 1.43
CA MET A 116 -6.11 -20.53 0.49
C MET A 116 -7.11 -19.60 1.20
N VAL A 117 -7.78 -20.10 2.26
CA VAL A 117 -8.67 -19.24 3.06
C VAL A 117 -7.90 -18.09 3.69
N PHE A 118 -6.76 -18.36 4.31
CA PHE A 118 -5.94 -17.29 4.88
C PHE A 118 -5.42 -16.32 3.82
N ARG A 119 -4.99 -16.82 2.66
CA ARG A 119 -4.54 -15.97 1.55
C ARG A 119 -5.65 -15.07 1.00
N PHE A 120 -6.87 -15.55 0.94
CA PHE A 120 -8.03 -14.72 0.59
C PHE A 120 -8.24 -13.59 1.60
N LEU A 121 -8.19 -13.90 2.91
CA LEU A 121 -8.34 -12.90 3.98
C LEU A 121 -7.20 -11.87 3.97
N VAL A 122 -5.97 -12.32 3.72
CA VAL A 122 -4.81 -11.43 3.52
C VAL A 122 -5.08 -10.49 2.36
N GLY A 123 -5.47 -11.03 1.21
CA GLY A 123 -5.80 -10.23 0.03
C GLY A 123 -6.90 -9.21 0.31
N LEU A 124 -7.95 -9.60 1.02
CA LEU A 124 -9.04 -8.70 1.39
C LEU A 124 -8.54 -7.46 2.16
N GLY A 125 -7.63 -7.66 3.12
CA GLY A 125 -7.03 -6.56 3.87
C GLY A 125 -6.12 -5.69 2.99
N LEU A 126 -5.17 -6.31 2.27
CA LEU A 126 -4.22 -5.61 1.40
C LEU A 126 -4.92 -4.77 0.31
N GLY A 127 -5.94 -5.34 -0.34
CA GLY A 127 -6.69 -4.63 -1.38
C GLY A 127 -7.41 -3.39 -0.86
N ALA A 128 -7.93 -3.45 0.35
CA ALA A 128 -8.62 -2.31 0.96
C ALA A 128 -7.65 -1.19 1.42
N GLU A 129 -6.40 -1.52 1.73
CA GLU A 129 -5.42 -0.57 2.26
C GLU A 129 -4.89 0.40 1.21
N LEU A 130 -4.55 -0.09 0.01
CA LEU A 130 -3.90 0.70 -1.04
C LEU A 130 -4.62 2.02 -1.36
N PRO A 131 -5.94 2.05 -1.64
CA PRO A 131 -6.63 3.31 -1.91
C PRO A 131 -6.73 4.22 -0.67
N VAL A 132 -6.76 3.65 0.53
CA VAL A 132 -6.95 4.39 1.77
C VAL A 132 -5.68 5.14 2.18
N ALA A 133 -4.52 4.48 2.17
CA ALA A 133 -3.25 5.09 2.55
C ALA A 133 -2.82 6.19 1.56
N SER A 134 -2.95 5.93 0.25
CA SER A 134 -2.62 6.92 -0.79
C SER A 134 -3.53 8.15 -0.72
N THR A 135 -4.84 7.95 -0.48
CA THR A 135 -5.79 9.05 -0.29
C THR A 135 -5.43 9.87 0.94
N LEU A 136 -5.13 9.21 2.08
CA LEU A 136 -4.76 9.92 3.31
C LEU A 136 -3.54 10.81 3.10
N VAL A 137 -2.46 10.29 2.52
CA VAL A 137 -1.25 11.08 2.21
C VAL A 137 -1.57 12.21 1.23
N SER A 138 -2.37 11.95 0.19
CA SER A 138 -2.75 12.96 -0.81
C SER A 138 -3.57 14.11 -0.20
N GLU A 139 -4.52 13.81 0.70
CA GLU A 139 -5.38 14.82 1.33
C GLU A 139 -4.62 15.81 2.20
N PHE A 140 -3.57 15.36 2.88
CA PHE A 140 -2.73 16.23 3.71
C PHE A 140 -1.58 16.89 2.94
N SER A 141 -1.21 16.36 1.79
CA SER A 141 -0.05 16.87 1.06
C SER A 141 -0.29 18.26 0.46
N PRO A 142 0.63 19.22 0.67
CA PRO A 142 0.59 20.53 0.02
C PRO A 142 0.46 20.39 -1.49
N ARG A 143 -0.37 21.20 -2.09
CA ARG A 143 -0.72 21.11 -3.52
C ARG A 143 0.50 21.07 -4.45
N ARG A 144 1.52 21.92 -4.19
CA ARG A 144 2.73 22.03 -5.04
C ARG A 144 3.55 20.76 -5.10
N VAL A 145 3.50 19.93 -4.07
CA VAL A 145 4.35 18.74 -3.91
C VAL A 145 3.54 17.44 -3.76
N ARG A 146 2.21 17.50 -3.89
CA ARG A 146 1.32 16.35 -3.71
C ARG A 146 1.73 15.15 -4.55
N GLY A 147 1.99 15.35 -5.84
CA GLY A 147 2.46 14.27 -6.72
C GLY A 147 3.76 13.66 -6.24
N ARG A 148 4.73 14.49 -5.83
CA ARG A 148 6.01 14.00 -5.28
C ARG A 148 5.82 13.22 -3.97
N MET A 149 4.92 13.67 -3.08
CA MET A 149 4.62 12.96 -1.83
C MET A 149 4.02 11.57 -2.09
N VAL A 150 3.13 11.45 -3.08
CA VAL A 150 2.56 10.15 -3.49
C VAL A 150 3.64 9.25 -4.11
N VAL A 151 4.52 9.78 -4.97
CA VAL A 151 5.64 8.98 -5.52
C VAL A 151 6.61 8.53 -4.44
N LEU A 152 6.88 9.37 -3.45
CA LEU A 152 7.69 8.98 -2.29
C LEU A 152 7.01 7.91 -1.43
N LEU A 153 5.67 7.95 -1.30
CA LEU A 153 4.91 6.86 -0.66
C LEU A 153 5.09 5.55 -1.44
N GLU A 154 4.95 5.60 -2.78
CA GLU A 154 5.15 4.44 -3.65
C GLU A 154 6.58 3.85 -3.55
N ALA A 155 7.60 4.68 -3.30
CA ALA A 155 8.98 4.20 -3.14
C ALA A 155 9.17 3.25 -1.95
N PHE A 156 8.32 3.33 -0.93
CA PHE A 156 8.33 2.37 0.18
C PHE A 156 7.98 0.93 -0.27
N TRP A 157 7.33 0.78 -1.42
CA TRP A 157 7.06 -0.52 -2.04
C TRP A 157 8.34 -1.32 -2.28
N ALA A 158 9.39 -0.67 -2.80
CA ALA A 158 10.68 -1.33 -3.00
C ALA A 158 11.29 -1.81 -1.68
N ALA A 159 11.17 -1.03 -0.59
CA ALA A 159 11.65 -1.46 0.72
C ALA A 159 10.92 -2.73 1.20
N GLY A 160 9.62 -2.83 0.96
CA GLY A 160 8.83 -4.02 1.28
C GLY A 160 9.30 -5.27 0.53
N TRP A 161 9.52 -5.16 -0.77
CA TRP A 161 10.06 -6.27 -1.57
C TRP A 161 11.46 -6.68 -1.14
N ILE A 162 12.32 -5.73 -0.78
CA ILE A 162 13.66 -6.04 -0.23
C ILE A 162 13.53 -6.80 1.09
N MET A 163 12.62 -6.39 1.97
CA MET A 163 12.36 -7.11 3.23
C MET A 163 11.84 -8.53 2.96
N ALA A 164 10.90 -8.70 2.02
CA ALA A 164 10.40 -10.02 1.61
C ALA A 164 11.51 -10.91 1.09
N ALA A 165 12.38 -10.39 0.21
CA ALA A 165 13.50 -11.13 -0.34
C ALA A 165 14.54 -11.49 0.73
N ALA A 166 14.78 -10.59 1.68
CA ALA A 166 15.67 -10.87 2.82
C ALA A 166 15.08 -11.98 3.71
N ILE A 167 13.80 -11.91 4.08
CA ILE A 167 13.12 -12.97 4.84
C ILE A 167 13.13 -14.28 4.04
N GLY A 168 12.85 -14.22 2.74
CA GLY A 168 12.94 -15.38 1.85
C GLY A 168 14.31 -16.05 1.92
N THR A 169 15.37 -15.27 1.73
CA THR A 169 16.75 -15.78 1.67
C THR A 169 17.26 -16.25 3.03
N PHE A 170 17.04 -15.47 4.09
CA PHE A 170 17.68 -15.71 5.38
C PHE A 170 16.81 -16.49 6.37
N VAL A 171 15.52 -16.67 6.09
CA VAL A 171 14.59 -17.38 6.97
C VAL A 171 13.91 -18.53 6.23
N VAL A 172 13.21 -18.25 5.12
CA VAL A 172 12.41 -19.27 4.42
C VAL A 172 13.29 -20.38 3.85
N ALA A 173 14.41 -20.04 3.21
CA ALA A 173 15.29 -21.00 2.56
C ALA A 173 16.16 -21.82 3.53
N GLN A 174 16.16 -21.52 4.83
CA GLN A 174 17.12 -22.12 5.77
C GLN A 174 16.63 -23.44 6.40
N SER A 175 15.35 -23.75 6.33
CA SER A 175 14.79 -24.99 6.91
C SER A 175 13.46 -25.37 6.26
N ASP A 176 13.06 -26.62 6.40
CA ASP A 176 11.77 -27.12 5.90
C ASP A 176 10.56 -26.38 6.51
N ASN A 177 10.68 -25.87 7.72
CA ASN A 177 9.67 -25.06 8.38
C ASN A 177 9.91 -23.53 8.18
N GLY A 178 10.86 -23.13 7.39
CA GLY A 178 11.21 -21.72 7.17
C GLY A 178 10.05 -20.88 6.64
N TRP A 179 9.16 -21.46 5.83
CA TRP A 179 7.97 -20.79 5.35
C TRP A 179 7.00 -20.39 6.47
N ARG A 180 6.91 -21.18 7.55
CA ARG A 180 6.10 -20.84 8.73
C ARG A 180 6.66 -19.62 9.46
N TRP A 181 7.98 -19.57 9.62
CA TRP A 181 8.66 -18.40 10.18
C TRP A 181 8.53 -17.18 9.28
N GLY A 182 8.56 -17.36 7.95
CA GLY A 182 8.28 -16.30 6.99
C GLY A 182 6.88 -15.68 7.21
N PHE A 183 5.84 -16.49 7.31
CA PHE A 183 4.49 -16.02 7.63
C PHE A 183 4.37 -15.44 9.04
N ALA A 184 5.04 -16.00 10.04
CA ALA A 184 5.04 -15.44 11.38
C ALA A 184 5.65 -14.02 11.43
N LEU A 185 6.74 -13.79 10.70
CA LEU A 185 7.31 -12.44 10.54
C LEU A 185 6.39 -11.53 9.73
N GLY A 186 5.66 -12.08 8.77
CA GLY A 186 4.61 -11.39 8.01
C GLY A 186 3.42 -10.93 8.87
N ALA A 187 3.32 -11.33 10.14
CA ALA A 187 2.33 -10.79 11.08
C ALA A 187 2.67 -9.39 11.63
N ALA A 188 3.87 -8.85 11.35
CA ALA A 188 4.30 -7.55 11.85
C ALA A 188 3.30 -6.40 11.56
N PRO A 189 2.58 -6.34 10.44
CA PRO A 189 1.56 -5.34 10.18
C PRO A 189 0.47 -5.26 11.25
N ALA A 190 0.08 -6.40 11.85
CA ALA A 190 -0.90 -6.39 12.93
C ALA A 190 -0.45 -5.58 14.16
N LEU A 191 0.85 -5.58 14.47
CA LEU A 191 1.42 -4.74 15.52
C LEU A 191 1.49 -3.28 15.07
N TYR A 192 1.81 -3.04 13.79
CA TYR A 192 1.87 -1.70 13.24
C TYR A 192 0.50 -1.00 13.19
N ALA A 193 -0.59 -1.76 13.11
CA ALA A 193 -1.96 -1.25 13.18
C ALA A 193 -2.20 -0.38 14.43
N ILE A 194 -1.55 -0.71 15.56
CA ILE A 194 -1.63 0.07 16.81
C ILE A 194 -1.06 1.47 16.60
N TYR A 195 0.12 1.56 15.95
CA TYR A 195 0.74 2.85 15.65
C TYR A 195 -0.12 3.68 14.71
N VAL A 196 -0.64 3.08 13.63
CA VAL A 196 -1.51 3.77 12.68
C VAL A 196 -2.75 4.32 13.39
N ARG A 197 -3.38 3.51 14.24
CA ARG A 197 -4.59 3.89 14.97
C ARG A 197 -4.38 5.06 15.92
N MET A 198 -3.21 5.16 16.54
CA MET A 198 -2.90 6.15 17.58
C MET A 198 -2.07 7.33 17.05
N GLY A 199 -1.24 7.11 16.05
CA GLY A 199 -0.21 8.07 15.62
C GLY A 199 -0.53 8.87 14.37
N LEU A 200 -1.44 8.39 13.49
CA LEU A 200 -1.81 9.10 12.27
C LEU A 200 -3.08 9.95 12.48
N PRO A 201 -3.18 11.12 11.80
CA PRO A 201 -4.40 11.93 11.83
C PRO A 201 -5.54 11.25 11.05
N GLU A 202 -6.78 11.58 11.39
CA GLU A 202 -7.94 11.22 10.57
C GLU A 202 -8.11 12.24 9.43
N SER A 203 -8.69 11.81 8.31
CA SER A 203 -8.96 12.65 7.15
C SER A 203 -9.84 13.85 7.53
N VAL A 204 -9.39 15.05 7.17
CA VAL A 204 -10.15 16.30 7.38
C VAL A 204 -11.47 16.25 6.61
N ARG A 205 -11.45 15.77 5.37
CA ARG A 205 -12.67 15.64 4.54
C ARG A 205 -13.68 14.66 5.15
N PHE A 206 -13.21 13.55 5.70
CA PHE A 206 -14.07 12.62 6.41
C PHE A 206 -14.69 13.25 7.65
N LEU A 207 -13.90 13.94 8.48
CA LEU A 207 -14.39 14.59 9.69
C LEU A 207 -15.46 15.66 9.37
N GLU A 208 -15.26 16.41 8.30
CA GLU A 208 -16.24 17.39 7.81
C GLU A 208 -17.54 16.70 7.35
N SER A 209 -17.43 15.61 6.61
CA SER A 209 -18.60 14.87 6.09
C SER A 209 -19.48 14.27 7.19
N VAL A 210 -18.88 13.96 8.36
CA VAL A 210 -19.61 13.43 9.53
C VAL A 210 -19.91 14.50 10.59
N GLY A 211 -19.69 15.78 10.29
CA GLY A 211 -20.03 16.91 11.17
C GLY A 211 -19.07 17.13 12.34
N ARG A 212 -17.88 16.49 12.35
CA ARG A 212 -16.85 16.64 13.41
C ARG A 212 -15.94 17.83 13.12
N HIS A 213 -16.53 19.01 12.92
CA HIS A 213 -15.81 20.22 12.48
C HIS A 213 -14.72 20.68 13.43
N ASP A 214 -14.94 20.56 14.76
CA ASP A 214 -13.94 20.97 15.76
C ASP A 214 -12.68 20.11 15.74
N GLU A 215 -12.82 18.83 15.42
CA GLU A 215 -11.69 17.93 15.29
C GLU A 215 -10.93 18.17 13.99
N ALA A 216 -11.68 18.36 12.88
CA ALA A 216 -11.09 18.77 11.61
C ALA A 216 -10.28 20.06 11.76
N GLU A 217 -10.83 21.07 12.45
CA GLU A 217 -10.17 22.33 12.69
C GLU A 217 -8.89 22.15 13.56
N ARG A 218 -8.97 21.34 14.60
CA ARG A 218 -7.78 21.05 15.45
C ARG A 218 -6.65 20.43 14.65
N ILE A 219 -6.97 19.48 13.75
CA ILE A 219 -5.95 18.82 12.91
C ILE A 219 -5.31 19.83 11.95
N VAL A 220 -6.12 20.69 11.30
CA VAL A 220 -5.58 21.72 10.39
C VAL A 220 -4.65 22.68 11.13
N ARG A 221 -5.10 23.22 12.27
CA ARG A 221 -4.28 24.12 13.11
C ARG A 221 -3.01 23.44 13.61
N ASP A 222 -3.08 22.16 13.87
CA ASP A 222 -1.91 21.38 14.29
C ASP A 222 -0.86 21.33 13.18
N PHE A 223 -1.26 21.18 11.91
CA PHE A 223 -0.35 21.27 10.77
C PHE A 223 0.16 22.70 10.53
N GLU A 224 -0.70 23.70 10.64
CA GLU A 224 -0.35 25.12 10.52
C GLU A 224 0.65 25.57 11.59
N SER A 225 0.56 25.02 12.79
CA SER A 225 1.45 25.40 13.92
C SER A 225 2.93 25.09 13.67
N GLU A 226 3.25 24.21 12.73
CA GLU A 226 4.61 23.87 12.34
C GLU A 226 5.08 24.62 11.07
N ALA A 227 4.23 25.46 10.47
CA ALA A 227 4.51 26.17 9.23
C ALA A 227 4.73 27.67 9.52
N ASP A 228 5.73 28.27 8.85
CA ASP A 228 5.88 29.72 8.86
C ASP A 228 4.86 30.33 7.88
N PRO A 229 4.03 31.28 8.33
CA PRO A 229 3.08 31.96 7.43
C PRO A 229 3.73 32.63 6.22
N ALA A 230 5.03 33.01 6.30
CA ALA A 230 5.78 33.59 5.22
C ALA A 230 6.01 32.61 4.05
N ASP A 231 5.98 31.29 4.33
CA ASP A 231 6.21 30.21 3.35
C ASP A 231 4.91 29.67 2.72
N TYR A 232 3.76 30.24 3.07
CA TYR A 232 2.47 29.80 2.54
C TYR A 232 2.35 30.07 1.04
N ASP A 233 1.84 29.10 0.30
CA ASP A 233 1.53 29.28 -1.12
C ASP A 233 0.37 30.26 -1.31
N THR A 234 0.66 31.38 -1.94
CA THR A 234 -0.32 32.45 -2.23
C THR A 234 -0.99 32.30 -3.59
N ALA A 235 -0.61 31.27 -4.37
CA ALA A 235 -1.23 31.02 -5.67
C ALA A 235 -2.74 30.72 -5.53
N ALA A 236 -3.53 31.31 -6.42
CA ALA A 236 -4.95 31.05 -6.47
C ALA A 236 -5.24 29.55 -6.68
N PRO A 237 -6.23 28.97 -5.98
CA PRO A 237 -6.63 27.59 -6.22
C PRO A 237 -7.05 27.43 -7.68
N PRO A 238 -6.82 26.26 -8.31
CA PRO A 238 -7.36 26.00 -9.64
C PRO A 238 -8.87 26.08 -9.59
N GLN A 239 -9.45 26.63 -10.63
CA GLN A 239 -10.90 26.56 -10.80
C GLN A 239 -11.32 25.07 -10.86
N GLU A 240 -12.24 24.67 -10.00
CA GLU A 240 -12.85 23.36 -10.09
C GLU A 240 -13.60 23.26 -11.42
N GLN A 241 -13.12 22.39 -12.30
CA GLN A 241 -13.86 22.06 -13.50
C GLN A 241 -15.02 21.13 -13.11
N HIS A 242 -16.22 21.62 -13.25
CA HIS A 242 -17.42 20.79 -13.12
C HIS A 242 -17.42 19.73 -14.23
N VAL A 243 -17.12 18.49 -13.86
CA VAL A 243 -17.20 17.34 -14.77
C VAL A 243 -18.56 16.69 -14.63
N ASN A 244 -19.34 16.71 -15.71
CA ASN A 244 -20.65 16.10 -15.75
C ASN A 244 -20.56 14.58 -16.00
N GLY A 245 -21.32 13.80 -15.22
CA GLY A 245 -21.55 12.39 -15.51
C GLY A 245 -20.60 11.36 -14.88
N GLY A 246 -19.84 11.76 -13.84
CA GLY A 246 -18.93 10.83 -13.13
C GLY A 246 -17.75 10.34 -13.99
N ILE A 247 -17.02 9.32 -13.51
CA ILE A 247 -15.81 8.82 -14.19
C ILE A 247 -16.06 8.18 -15.57
N TRP A 248 -17.28 7.75 -15.85
CA TRP A 248 -17.73 7.23 -17.14
C TRP A 248 -18.49 8.24 -17.97
N GLY A 249 -18.59 9.50 -17.52
CA GLY A 249 -19.17 10.58 -18.29
C GLY A 249 -18.39 10.87 -19.59
N PRO A 250 -19.04 11.58 -20.55
CA PRO A 250 -18.43 11.86 -21.86
C PRO A 250 -17.02 12.46 -21.78
N ASP A 251 -16.78 13.31 -20.78
CA ASP A 251 -15.54 14.06 -20.60
C ASP A 251 -14.38 13.20 -20.05
N LEU A 252 -14.69 12.16 -19.26
CA LEU A 252 -13.67 11.36 -18.56
C LEU A 252 -13.56 9.92 -19.06
N ARG A 253 -14.56 9.36 -19.75
CA ARG A 253 -14.58 7.94 -20.16
C ARG A 253 -13.31 7.47 -20.87
N GLY A 254 -12.76 8.29 -21.76
CA GLY A 254 -11.52 7.95 -22.48
C GLY A 254 -10.32 7.89 -21.57
N ARG A 255 -10.17 8.85 -20.66
CA ARG A 255 -9.11 8.86 -19.65
C ARG A 255 -9.26 7.69 -18.66
N THR A 256 -10.48 7.45 -18.20
CA THR A 256 -10.80 6.32 -17.30
C THR A 256 -10.44 4.99 -17.94
N ALA A 257 -10.85 4.75 -19.18
CA ALA A 257 -10.51 3.54 -19.91
C ALA A 257 -8.99 3.39 -20.12
N ALA A 258 -8.31 4.47 -20.49
CA ALA A 258 -6.85 4.46 -20.64
C ALA A 258 -6.14 4.11 -19.33
N PHE A 259 -6.53 4.70 -18.20
CA PHE A 259 -5.98 4.37 -16.89
C PHE A 259 -6.24 2.90 -16.49
N TRP A 260 -7.41 2.37 -16.76
CA TRP A 260 -7.73 0.96 -16.48
C TRP A 260 -6.83 0.02 -17.29
N VAL A 261 -6.64 0.30 -18.58
CA VAL A 261 -5.74 -0.49 -19.45
C VAL A 261 -4.30 -0.41 -18.96
N ILE A 262 -3.80 0.81 -18.64
CA ILE A 262 -2.45 1.00 -18.13
C ILE A 262 -2.25 0.22 -16.82
N TRP A 263 -3.15 0.36 -15.84
CA TRP A 263 -3.05 -0.34 -14.58
C TRP A 263 -3.15 -1.86 -14.73
N PHE A 264 -4.02 -2.34 -15.62
CA PHE A 264 -4.10 -3.77 -15.94
C PHE A 264 -2.77 -4.29 -16.49
N CYS A 265 -2.22 -3.64 -17.51
CA CYS A 265 -0.98 -4.07 -18.15
C CYS A 265 0.23 -4.01 -17.19
N VAL A 266 0.34 -2.93 -16.40
CA VAL A 266 1.41 -2.77 -15.42
C VAL A 266 1.30 -3.84 -14.33
N SER A 267 0.11 -4.06 -13.76
CA SER A 267 -0.10 -5.06 -12.73
C SER A 267 0.15 -6.48 -13.25
N LEU A 268 -0.34 -6.80 -14.46
CA LEU A 268 -0.10 -8.10 -15.10
C LEU A 268 1.40 -8.36 -15.31
N SER A 269 2.13 -7.36 -15.82
CA SER A 269 3.57 -7.48 -16.06
C SER A 269 4.36 -7.57 -14.74
N TYR A 270 4.04 -6.71 -13.77
CA TYR A 270 4.76 -6.64 -12.52
C TYR A 270 4.54 -7.90 -11.66
N TYR A 271 3.30 -8.21 -11.33
CA TYR A 271 2.98 -9.37 -10.51
C TYR A 271 3.24 -10.69 -11.24
N GLY A 272 2.97 -10.74 -12.56
CA GLY A 272 3.26 -11.89 -13.39
C GLY A 272 4.75 -12.25 -13.45
N ALA A 273 5.64 -11.25 -13.39
CA ALA A 273 7.08 -11.51 -13.32
C ALA A 273 7.53 -11.79 -11.86
N PHE A 274 7.33 -10.83 -10.96
CA PHE A 274 7.98 -10.86 -9.64
C PHE A 274 7.50 -12.00 -8.73
N ILE A 275 6.24 -12.42 -8.82
CA ILE A 275 5.72 -13.53 -8.00
C ILE A 275 6.30 -14.87 -8.44
N TRP A 276 6.56 -15.04 -9.73
CA TRP A 276 6.98 -16.33 -10.27
C TRP A 276 8.49 -16.50 -10.40
N ILE A 277 9.29 -15.42 -10.38
CA ILE A 277 10.76 -15.49 -10.51
C ILE A 277 11.39 -16.53 -9.57
N PRO A 278 11.11 -16.56 -8.24
CA PRO A 278 11.71 -17.55 -7.36
C PRO A 278 11.39 -18.99 -7.78
N SER A 279 10.13 -19.28 -8.07
CA SER A 279 9.67 -20.61 -8.50
C SER A 279 10.28 -21.04 -9.83
N LEU A 280 10.30 -20.14 -10.82
CA LEU A 280 10.88 -20.40 -12.14
C LEU A 280 12.38 -20.71 -12.07
N LEU A 281 13.13 -20.01 -11.20
CA LEU A 281 14.54 -20.29 -10.99
C LEU A 281 14.76 -21.66 -10.33
N VAL A 282 13.89 -22.05 -9.40
CA VAL A 282 13.93 -23.39 -8.79
C VAL A 282 13.62 -24.47 -9.83
N GLU A 283 12.63 -24.29 -10.69
CA GLU A 283 12.29 -25.21 -11.79
C GLU A 283 13.45 -25.37 -12.80
N GLN A 284 14.25 -24.32 -13.00
CA GLN A 284 15.46 -24.37 -13.82
C GLN A 284 16.64 -25.06 -13.15
N GLY A 285 16.47 -25.60 -11.93
CA GLY A 285 17.48 -26.36 -11.19
C GLY A 285 18.37 -25.53 -10.26
N PHE A 286 18.06 -24.24 -10.04
CA PHE A 286 18.75 -23.47 -9.01
C PHE A 286 18.27 -23.89 -7.62
N SER A 287 19.17 -23.89 -6.63
CA SER A 287 18.77 -24.10 -5.24
C SER A 287 17.91 -22.94 -4.75
N LEU A 288 17.05 -23.19 -3.75
CA LEU A 288 16.20 -22.15 -3.14
C LEU A 288 17.01 -20.92 -2.72
N VAL A 289 18.16 -21.13 -2.05
CA VAL A 289 19.02 -20.02 -1.61
C VAL A 289 19.50 -19.17 -2.77
N ARG A 290 19.96 -19.78 -3.88
CA ARG A 290 20.42 -19.05 -5.07
C ARG A 290 19.27 -18.31 -5.75
N SER A 291 18.11 -18.96 -5.91
CA SER A 291 16.93 -18.36 -6.51
C SER A 291 16.48 -17.12 -5.74
N PHE A 292 16.45 -17.20 -4.42
CA PHE A 292 16.06 -16.09 -3.55
C PHE A 292 17.10 -14.96 -3.54
N THR A 293 18.40 -15.30 -3.56
CA THR A 293 19.48 -14.31 -3.66
C THR A 293 19.43 -13.56 -5.00
N PHE A 294 19.19 -14.23 -6.12
CA PHE A 294 19.02 -13.56 -7.41
C PHE A 294 17.79 -12.66 -7.41
N THR A 295 16.68 -13.11 -6.85
CA THR A 295 15.48 -12.28 -6.71
C THR A 295 15.74 -11.04 -5.85
N LEU A 296 16.50 -11.17 -4.77
CA LEU A 296 16.93 -10.02 -3.94
C LEU A 296 17.72 -9.00 -4.77
N ILE A 297 18.69 -9.45 -5.58
CA ILE A 297 19.49 -8.56 -6.44
C ILE A 297 18.58 -7.84 -7.46
N ILE A 298 17.66 -8.58 -8.10
CA ILE A 298 16.71 -8.02 -9.05
C ILE A 298 15.82 -6.97 -8.36
N THR A 299 15.38 -7.23 -7.15
CA THR A 299 14.56 -6.31 -6.36
C THR A 299 15.30 -5.02 -6.03
N LEU A 300 16.59 -5.08 -5.71
CA LEU A 300 17.42 -3.90 -5.47
C LEU A 300 17.50 -2.97 -6.69
N ALA A 301 17.39 -3.51 -7.91
CA ALA A 301 17.38 -2.71 -9.14
C ALA A 301 16.14 -1.80 -9.27
N GLN A 302 15.10 -1.97 -8.47
CA GLN A 302 13.95 -1.04 -8.43
C GLN A 302 14.31 0.33 -7.82
N LEU A 303 15.28 0.38 -6.88
CA LEU A 303 15.64 1.63 -6.19
C LEU A 303 16.08 2.76 -7.12
N PRO A 304 16.97 2.54 -8.13
CA PRO A 304 17.27 3.57 -9.12
C PRO A 304 16.06 4.07 -9.89
N GLY A 305 15.09 3.19 -10.20
CA GLY A 305 13.85 3.56 -10.88
C GLY A 305 13.01 4.54 -10.07
N TYR A 306 12.79 4.26 -8.78
CA TYR A 306 12.07 5.17 -7.89
C TYR A 306 12.81 6.50 -7.66
N ALA A 307 14.15 6.45 -7.55
CA ALA A 307 14.96 7.66 -7.43
C ALA A 307 14.82 8.55 -8.68
N ALA A 308 14.87 7.97 -9.88
CA ALA A 308 14.68 8.70 -11.14
C ALA A 308 13.26 9.28 -11.24
N ALA A 309 12.23 8.51 -10.87
CA ALA A 309 10.84 8.99 -10.87
C ALA A 309 10.66 10.18 -9.91
N ALA A 310 11.19 10.08 -8.69
CA ALA A 310 11.11 11.18 -7.71
C ALA A 310 11.87 12.45 -8.14
N TRP A 311 12.90 12.29 -8.99
CA TRP A 311 13.66 13.41 -9.53
C TRP A 311 12.96 14.09 -10.71
N LEU A 312 12.24 13.32 -11.55
CA LEU A 312 11.57 13.81 -12.76
C LEU A 312 10.23 14.52 -12.48
N ILE A 313 9.61 14.30 -11.33
CA ILE A 313 8.36 14.91 -10.86
C ILE A 313 8.64 16.07 -9.91
#